data_707ec3b30291bfec5d454296d1bcbebc
#
_entry.id   707ec3b30291bfec5d454296d1bcbebc
#
_cell.length_a   1.000
_cell.length_b   1.000
_cell.length_c   1.000
_cell.angle_alpha   90.00
_cell.angle_beta   90.00
_cell.angle_gamma   90.00
#
_symmetry.space_group_name_H-M   'P 1'
#
loop_
_entity.id
_entity.type
_entity.pdbx_description
1 polymer ?
#
loop_
_entity_poly.entity_id
_entity_poly.type
_entity_poly.pdbx_seq_one_letter_code
_entity_poly.pdbx_strand_id
1 'polypeptide(L)' 'MLYLSEVMMKNHDMSSFEELKQALKGEARQGQMFFEMDVKPQFDDTPTDWQDQCEAAFTSRD' A
#
# COMPACT_ATOMS: atom_id res chain seq x y z
N MET A 1 -0.43 13.46 -4.69
CA MET A 1 -0.04 12.61 -3.55
C MET A 1 -0.97 11.42 -3.43
N LEU A 2 -0.43 10.26 -3.19
CA LEU A 2 -1.23 9.04 -3.02
C LEU A 2 -1.45 8.77 -1.53
N TYR A 3 -2.69 8.59 -1.12
CA TYR A 3 -3.02 8.21 0.25
C TYR A 3 -3.32 6.72 0.34
N LEU A 4 -2.88 6.09 1.42
CA LEU A 4 -3.14 4.66 1.63
C LEU A 4 -4.63 4.37 1.61
N SER A 5 -5.45 5.26 2.18
CA SER A 5 -6.91 5.10 2.15
C SER A 5 -7.45 5.05 0.73
N GLU A 6 -6.86 5.82 -0.19
CA GLU A 6 -7.28 5.80 -1.59
C GLU A 6 -6.97 4.46 -2.24
N VAL A 7 -5.79 3.91 -1.96
CA VAL A 7 -5.41 2.59 -2.49
C VAL A 7 -6.40 1.53 -2.02
N MET A 8 -6.75 1.59 -0.74
CA MET A 8 -7.67 0.61 -0.17
C MET A 8 -9.08 0.77 -0.74
N MET A 9 -9.51 2.00 -1.01
CA MET A 9 -10.83 2.23 -1.61
C MET A 9 -10.89 1.76 -3.06
N LYS A 10 -9.83 1.98 -3.83
CA LYS A 10 -9.78 1.53 -5.23
C LYS A 10 -9.72 0.01 -5.34
N ASN A 11 -9.21 -0.65 -4.32
CA ASN A 11 -9.01 -2.09 -4.31
C ASN A 11 -9.76 -2.73 -3.14
N HIS A 12 -11.06 -2.41 -3.06
CA HIS A 12 -11.88 -2.83 -1.92
C HIS A 12 -12.05 -4.35 -1.80
N ASP A 13 -11.66 -5.09 -2.83
CA ASP A 13 -11.70 -6.55 -2.82
C ASP A 13 -10.42 -7.19 -2.28
N MET A 14 -9.45 -6.39 -1.85
CA MET A 14 -8.25 -6.93 -1.22
C MET A 14 -8.60 -7.59 0.12
N SER A 15 -7.98 -8.73 0.38
CA SER A 15 -8.22 -9.48 1.60
C SER A 15 -6.97 -9.73 2.42
N SER A 16 -5.80 -9.25 1.98
CA SER A 16 -4.55 -9.50 2.69
C SER A 16 -3.60 -8.32 2.57
N PHE A 17 -2.66 -8.25 3.51
CA PHE A 17 -1.62 -7.23 3.48
C PHE A 17 -0.69 -7.42 2.28
N GLU A 18 -0.47 -8.66 1.89
CA GLU A 18 0.36 -8.94 0.70
C GLU A 18 -0.26 -8.34 -0.55
N GLU A 19 -1.58 -8.44 -0.69
CA GLU A 19 -2.27 -7.82 -1.83
C GLU A 19 -2.12 -6.30 -1.80
N LEU A 20 -2.16 -5.71 -0.61
CA LEU A 20 -1.95 -4.27 -0.46
C LEU A 20 -0.57 -3.85 -0.97
N LYS A 21 0.46 -4.62 -0.62
CA LYS A 21 1.82 -4.33 -1.09
C LYS A 21 1.91 -4.39 -2.61
N GLN A 22 1.24 -5.35 -3.23
CA GLN A 22 1.22 -5.44 -4.69
C GLN A 22 0.51 -4.24 -5.32
N ALA A 23 -0.59 -3.79 -4.71
CA ALA A 23 -1.29 -2.61 -5.19
C ALA A 23 -0.41 -1.36 -5.09
N LEU A 24 0.37 -1.23 -4.01
CA LEU A 24 1.28 -0.10 -3.85
C LEU A 24 2.37 -0.10 -4.90
N LYS A 25 2.92 -1.27 -5.23
CA LYS A 25 3.90 -1.38 -6.30
C LYS A 25 3.31 -0.95 -7.64
N GLY A 26 2.06 -1.32 -7.90
CA GLY A 26 1.36 -0.92 -9.12
C GLY A 26 1.20 0.58 -9.22
N GLU A 27 0.82 1.24 -8.11
CA GLU A 27 0.66 2.69 -8.10
C GLU A 27 2.01 3.39 -8.34
N ALA A 28 3.07 2.89 -7.74
CA ALA A 28 4.40 3.46 -7.94
C ALA A 28 4.84 3.35 -9.41
N ARG A 29 4.54 2.23 -10.06
CA ARG A 29 4.85 2.04 -11.48
C ARG A 29 4.08 2.98 -12.38
N GLN A 30 2.93 3.45 -11.93
CA GLN A 30 2.11 4.40 -12.70
C GLN A 30 2.57 5.84 -12.52
N GLY A 31 3.68 6.07 -11.83
CA GLY A 31 4.26 7.39 -11.73
C GLY A 31 3.96 8.14 -10.46
N GLN A 32 3.29 7.52 -9.49
CA GLN A 32 3.09 8.17 -8.20
C GLN A 32 4.43 8.33 -7.49
N MET A 33 4.73 9.53 -7.03
CA MET A 33 6.02 9.85 -6.42
C MET A 33 5.94 10.06 -4.91
N PHE A 34 4.77 10.40 -4.40
CA PHE A 34 4.57 10.69 -2.97
C PHE A 34 3.46 9.83 -2.42
N PHE A 35 3.68 9.30 -1.22
CA PHE A 35 2.78 8.36 -0.60
C PHE A 35 2.62 8.71 0.88
N GLU A 36 1.38 8.78 1.35
CA GLU A 36 1.06 9.12 2.74
C GLU A 36 0.24 7.98 3.34
N MET A 37 0.66 7.50 4.51
CA MET A 37 -0.04 6.43 5.22
C MET A 37 -0.99 7.05 6.24
N ASP A 38 -2.17 7.43 5.78
CA ASP A 38 -3.15 8.14 6.60
C ASP A 38 -4.06 7.22 7.41
N VAL A 39 -4.02 5.92 7.15
CA VAL A 39 -4.81 4.92 7.88
C VAL A 39 -3.95 3.67 8.09
N LYS A 40 -4.34 2.85 9.08
CA LYS A 40 -3.67 1.57 9.29
C LYS A 40 -4.46 0.46 8.61
N PRO A 41 -3.82 -0.36 7.77
CA PRO A 41 -4.51 -1.51 7.18
C PRO A 41 -4.88 -2.52 8.28
N GLN A 42 -6.06 -3.11 8.16
CA GLN A 42 -6.56 -4.02 9.19
C GLN A 42 -6.82 -5.40 8.62
N PHE A 43 -5.80 -5.96 7.98
CA PHE A 43 -5.85 -7.33 7.48
C PHE A 43 -5.30 -8.27 8.54
N ASP A 44 -5.69 -9.54 8.46
CA ASP A 44 -5.24 -10.54 9.43
C ASP A 44 -3.72 -10.68 9.43
N ASP A 45 -3.09 -10.48 8.29
CA ASP A 45 -1.64 -10.63 8.14
C ASP A 45 -0.88 -9.29 8.21
N THR A 46 -1.54 -8.21 8.68
CA THR A 46 -0.86 -6.92 8.80
C THR A 46 0.19 -7.00 9.91
N PRO A 47 1.48 -6.84 9.57
CA PRO A 47 2.55 -6.95 10.57
C PRO A 47 2.68 -5.68 11.40
N THR A 48 3.45 -5.76 12.50
CA THR A 48 3.70 -4.59 13.34
C THR A 48 4.52 -3.53 12.61
N ASP A 49 5.38 -3.94 11.67
CA ASP A 49 6.18 -3.01 10.88
C ASP A 49 5.53 -2.69 9.53
N TRP A 50 4.21 -2.66 9.50
CA TRP A 50 3.46 -2.45 8.26
C TRP A 50 3.84 -1.15 7.54
N GLN A 51 4.19 -0.10 8.30
CA GLN A 51 4.59 1.17 7.70
C GLN A 51 5.87 1.02 6.88
N ASP A 52 6.87 0.34 7.45
CA ASP A 52 8.13 0.11 6.75
C ASP A 52 7.93 -0.75 5.51
N GLN A 53 7.08 -1.76 5.61
CA GLN A 53 6.82 -2.64 4.48
C GLN A 53 6.04 -1.93 3.37
N CYS A 54 5.09 -1.09 3.73
CA CYS A 54 4.35 -0.30 2.74
C CYS A 54 5.30 0.66 2.01
N GLU A 55 6.16 1.33 2.74
CA GLU A 55 7.11 2.24 2.14
C GLU A 55 8.07 1.50 1.20
N ALA A 56 8.57 0.34 1.64
CA ALA A 56 9.46 -0.46 0.81
C ALA A 56 8.75 -0.91 -0.48
N ALA A 57 7.50 -1.32 -0.37
CA ALA A 57 6.73 -1.73 -1.54
C ALA A 57 6.53 -0.56 -2.51
N PHE A 58 6.25 0.62 -1.99
CA PHE A 58 6.02 1.79 -2.82
C PHE A 58 7.29 2.24 -3.53
N THR A 59 8.44 2.14 -2.88
CA THR A 59 9.71 2.58 -3.45
C THR A 59 10.36 1.53 -4.33
N SER A 60 9.89 0.30 -4.30
CA SER A 60 10.48 -0.83 -5.01
C SER A 60 10.42 -0.67 -6.53
N ARG A 61 9.28 -0.34 -7.11
CA ARG A 61 9.09 0.02 -8.53
C ARG A 61 9.56 -0.99 -9.57
N ASP A 62 9.80 -2.19 -9.24
CA ASP A 62 10.27 -3.19 -10.22
C ASP A 62 9.23 -4.24 -10.63
#